data_cf0c36f6030a20ca21a2697af76a686d
#
_entry.id   cf0c36f6030a20ca21a2697af76a686d
#
_cell.length_a   1.000
_cell.length_b   1.000
_cell.length_c   1.000
_cell.angle_alpha   90.00
_cell.angle_beta   90.00
_cell.angle_gamma   90.00
#
_symmetry.space_group_name_H-M   'P 1'
#
loop_
_entity.id
_entity.type
_entity.pdbx_description
1 polymer ?
#
loop_
_entity_poly.entity_id
_entity_poly.type
_entity_poly.pdbx_seq_one_letter_code
_entity_poly.pdbx_strand_id
1 'polypeptide(L)'
;MDSRAKTEITVPDIAASQGIAYGQIFVYVQSDVEVPSYEVSPEKRIDEVARFDRALIATRQQISKIKNEVEKNIGPEEAAIFDAHLMVLEDEALIGETIREFEATGRNIETCFQRVSSRYVKAFSEIDDEYL
;
A
#
# COMPACT_ATOMS: atom_id res chain seq x y z
N MET A 1 -10.15 9.96 -47.19
CA MET A 1 -10.93 10.56 -46.09
C MET A 1 -11.43 9.42 -45.20
N ASP A 2 -10.68 9.10 -44.17
CA ASP A 2 -11.00 7.97 -43.29
C ASP A 2 -11.82 8.50 -42.11
N SER A 3 -13.15 8.33 -42.22
CA SER A 3 -14.09 8.71 -41.17
C SER A 3 -14.11 7.62 -40.12
N ARG A 4 -13.17 7.68 -39.19
CA ARG A 4 -13.28 6.89 -37.93
C ARG A 4 -14.50 7.39 -37.19
N ALA A 5 -15.57 6.62 -37.24
CA ALA A 5 -16.73 6.82 -36.41
C ALA A 5 -16.27 6.84 -34.94
N LYS A 6 -16.37 7.99 -34.29
CA LYS A 6 -16.13 8.11 -32.84
C LYS A 6 -17.28 7.37 -32.17
N THR A 7 -16.98 6.20 -31.61
CA THR A 7 -17.95 5.46 -30.81
C THR A 7 -18.06 6.15 -29.46
N GLU A 8 -19.23 6.67 -29.14
CA GLU A 8 -19.55 7.21 -27.83
C GLU A 8 -19.82 6.04 -26.88
N ILE A 9 -19.15 6.04 -25.74
CA ILE A 9 -19.33 5.02 -24.69
C ILE A 9 -19.78 5.75 -23.44
N THR A 10 -20.91 5.34 -22.87
CA THR A 10 -21.40 5.82 -21.58
C THR A 10 -21.09 4.78 -20.52
N VAL A 11 -20.32 5.18 -19.49
CA VAL A 11 -19.98 4.31 -18.36
C VAL A 11 -20.67 4.89 -17.12
N PRO A 12 -21.58 4.13 -16.47
CA PRO A 12 -22.17 4.56 -15.20
C PRO A 12 -21.10 4.48 -14.10
N ASP A 13 -21.01 5.50 -13.28
CA ASP A 13 -20.06 5.59 -12.17
C ASP A 13 -20.64 6.34 -10.98
N ILE A 14 -19.92 6.28 -9.84
CA ILE A 14 -20.25 7.03 -8.63
C ILE A 14 -19.54 8.37 -8.67
N ALA A 15 -20.28 9.46 -8.62
CA ALA A 15 -19.72 10.80 -8.62
C ALA A 15 -18.95 11.07 -7.31
N ALA A 16 -17.63 11.15 -7.40
CA ALA A 16 -16.74 11.50 -6.29
C ALA A 16 -16.64 13.02 -6.06
N SER A 17 -16.99 13.84 -7.06
CA SER A 17 -17.04 15.31 -6.97
C SER A 17 -18.21 15.85 -7.77
N GLN A 18 -18.69 17.03 -7.39
CA GLN A 18 -19.78 17.71 -8.10
C GLN A 18 -19.23 18.45 -9.33
N GLY A 19 -20.02 18.48 -10.39
CA GLY A 19 -19.75 19.26 -11.59
C GLY A 19 -19.55 18.41 -12.84
N ILE A 20 -19.24 19.12 -13.95
CA ILE A 20 -18.97 18.51 -15.25
C ILE A 20 -17.57 18.93 -15.66
N ALA A 21 -16.73 17.97 -16.04
CA ALA A 21 -15.39 18.20 -16.55
C ALA A 21 -15.24 17.63 -17.96
N TYR A 22 -14.44 18.32 -18.77
CA TYR A 22 -14.07 17.88 -20.11
C TYR A 22 -12.55 17.80 -20.21
N GLY A 23 -12.03 16.65 -20.61
CA GLY A 23 -10.57 16.45 -20.74
C GLY A 23 -10.19 15.00 -21.06
N GLN A 24 -8.90 14.74 -21.02
CA GLN A 24 -8.40 13.37 -21.11
C GLN A 24 -8.70 12.62 -19.81
N ILE A 25 -9.20 11.39 -19.97
CA ILE A 25 -9.48 10.52 -18.84
C ILE A 25 -8.17 9.83 -18.44
N PHE A 26 -7.83 9.88 -17.15
CA PHE A 26 -6.81 9.03 -16.55
C PHE A 26 -7.50 7.84 -15.87
N VAL A 27 -7.28 6.65 -16.40
CA VAL A 27 -7.82 5.43 -15.79
C VAL A 27 -6.80 4.88 -14.81
N TYR A 28 -7.13 4.97 -13.52
CA TYR A 28 -6.35 4.32 -12.48
C TYR A 28 -6.86 2.89 -12.28
N VAL A 29 -6.03 1.93 -12.65
CA VAL A 29 -6.31 0.51 -12.38
C VAL A 29 -5.45 0.09 -11.19
N GLN A 30 -6.11 -0.19 -10.08
CA GLN A 30 -5.43 -0.80 -8.94
C GLN A 30 -5.12 -2.25 -9.32
N SER A 31 -3.87 -2.53 -9.63
CA SER A 31 -3.40 -3.90 -9.82
C SER A 31 -2.99 -4.47 -8.47
N ASP A 32 -3.49 -5.66 -8.15
CA ASP A 32 -2.97 -6.41 -7.02
C ASP A 32 -1.49 -6.70 -7.26
N VAL A 33 -0.68 -6.38 -6.28
CA VAL A 33 0.75 -6.68 -6.32
C VAL A 33 0.92 -8.18 -6.09
N GLU A 34 1.31 -8.91 -7.15
CA GLU A 34 1.69 -10.31 -6.98
C GLU A 34 2.95 -10.40 -6.13
N VAL A 35 2.81 -11.01 -4.96
CA VAL A 35 3.92 -11.28 -4.06
C VAL A 35 4.48 -12.66 -4.37
N PRO A 36 5.68 -12.77 -4.95
CA PRO A 36 6.30 -14.06 -5.22
C PRO A 36 6.59 -14.78 -3.91
N SER A 37 6.37 -16.10 -3.87
CA SER A 37 6.62 -16.92 -2.69
C SER A 37 7.72 -17.94 -2.98
N TYR A 38 8.84 -17.85 -2.26
CA TYR A 38 9.98 -18.76 -2.37
C TYR A 38 10.64 -18.99 -1.01
N GLU A 39 11.47 -20.01 -0.93
CA GLU A 39 12.26 -20.32 0.27
C GLU A 39 13.59 -19.57 0.25
N VAL A 40 13.98 -19.05 1.40
CA VAL A 40 15.26 -18.38 1.62
C VAL A 40 16.19 -19.35 2.30
N SER A 41 17.35 -19.61 1.67
CA SER A 41 18.34 -20.50 2.24
C SER A 41 18.89 -19.97 3.58
N PRO A 42 19.26 -20.86 4.52
CA PRO A 42 19.70 -20.44 5.85
C PRO A 42 20.83 -19.40 5.85
N GLU A 43 21.74 -19.49 4.90
CA GLU A 43 22.90 -18.59 4.78
C GLU A 43 22.50 -17.16 4.39
N LYS A 44 21.34 -16.99 3.75
CA LYS A 44 20.82 -15.71 3.28
C LYS A 44 19.82 -15.06 4.24
N ARG A 45 19.47 -15.71 5.35
CA ARG A 45 18.42 -15.21 6.25
C ARG A 45 18.77 -13.86 6.88
N ILE A 46 20.03 -13.66 7.25
CA ILE A 46 20.50 -12.39 7.81
C ILE A 46 20.37 -11.26 6.77
N ASP A 47 20.78 -11.54 5.53
CA ASP A 47 20.69 -10.57 4.44
C ASP A 47 19.24 -10.22 4.10
N GLU A 48 18.33 -11.19 4.22
CA GLU A 48 16.90 -11.00 3.97
C GLU A 48 16.28 -10.07 5.00
N VAL A 49 16.56 -10.24 6.30
CA VAL A 49 16.13 -9.32 7.35
C VAL A 49 16.70 -7.92 7.11
N ALA A 50 17.99 -7.81 6.82
CA ALA A 50 18.61 -6.54 6.50
C ALA A 50 18.02 -5.87 5.25
N ARG A 51 17.54 -6.66 4.28
CA ARG A 51 16.83 -6.17 3.10
C ARG A 51 15.45 -5.59 3.49
N PHE A 52 14.76 -6.25 4.41
CA PHE A 52 13.49 -5.77 4.96
C PHE A 52 13.66 -4.43 5.68
N ASP A 53 14.66 -4.32 6.57
CA ASP A 53 14.95 -3.06 7.26
C ASP A 53 15.22 -1.90 6.28
N ARG A 54 16.03 -2.17 5.24
CA ARG A 54 16.28 -1.17 4.19
C ARG A 54 15.00 -0.76 3.45
N ALA A 55 14.09 -1.71 3.21
CA ALA A 55 12.82 -1.43 2.58
C ALA A 55 11.92 -0.55 3.46
N LEU A 56 11.85 -0.83 4.77
CA LEU A 56 11.12 0.01 5.74
C LEU A 56 11.66 1.45 5.75
N ILE A 57 12.99 1.61 5.82
CA ILE A 57 13.64 2.93 5.78
C ILE A 57 13.30 3.68 4.48
N ALA A 58 13.41 3.00 3.33
CA ALA A 58 13.10 3.61 2.04
C ALA A 58 11.63 4.01 1.92
N THR A 59 10.71 3.16 2.39
CA THR A 59 9.27 3.44 2.40
C THR A 59 8.95 4.63 3.29
N ARG A 60 9.56 4.71 4.48
CA ARG A 60 9.42 5.88 5.37
C ARG A 60 9.83 7.18 4.67
N GLN A 61 10.96 7.17 3.97
CA GLN A 61 11.44 8.34 3.22
C GLN A 61 10.46 8.73 2.11
N GLN A 62 9.90 7.74 1.40
CA GLN A 62 8.92 7.97 0.34
C GLN A 62 7.63 8.58 0.91
N ILE A 63 7.08 8.01 1.98
CA ILE A 63 5.87 8.54 2.64
C ILE A 63 6.11 9.96 3.14
N SER A 64 7.24 10.22 3.81
CA SER A 64 7.58 11.55 4.30
C SER A 64 7.71 12.57 3.17
N LYS A 65 8.27 12.17 2.03
CA LYS A 65 8.36 13.04 0.85
C LYS A 65 6.97 13.37 0.31
N ILE A 66 6.11 12.37 0.16
CA ILE A 66 4.73 12.57 -0.31
C ILE A 66 3.96 13.46 0.66
N LYS A 67 4.08 13.22 1.98
CA LYS A 67 3.49 14.08 3.01
C LYS A 67 3.86 15.54 2.82
N ASN A 68 5.16 15.84 2.68
CA ASN A 68 5.65 17.19 2.50
C ASN A 68 5.14 17.83 1.18
N GLU A 69 5.02 17.06 0.11
CA GLU A 69 4.47 17.54 -1.15
C GLU A 69 2.97 17.86 -1.03
N VAL A 70 2.19 17.01 -0.35
CA VAL A 70 0.76 17.24 -0.10
C VAL A 70 0.57 18.43 0.82
N GLU A 71 1.32 18.53 1.92
CA GLU A 71 1.27 19.67 2.84
C GLU A 71 1.52 20.99 2.13
N LYS A 72 2.51 21.03 1.25
CA LYS A 72 2.87 22.24 0.50
C LYS A 72 1.85 22.62 -0.58
N ASN A 73 1.27 21.63 -1.28
CA ASN A 73 0.44 21.88 -2.46
C ASN A 73 -1.06 21.89 -2.16
N ILE A 74 -1.50 21.23 -1.08
CA ILE A 74 -2.90 21.04 -0.73
C ILE A 74 -3.18 21.63 0.65
N GLY A 75 -2.52 21.12 1.68
CA GLY A 75 -2.67 21.62 3.03
C GLY A 75 -2.19 20.63 4.11
N PRO A 76 -1.98 21.12 5.35
CA PRO A 76 -1.53 20.28 6.45
C PRO A 76 -2.60 19.28 6.92
N GLU A 77 -3.88 19.60 6.79
CA GLU A 77 -4.98 18.72 7.19
C GLU A 77 -5.00 17.46 6.32
N GLU A 78 -4.88 17.61 5.01
CA GLU A 78 -4.82 16.50 4.07
C GLU A 78 -3.54 15.69 4.19
N ALA A 79 -2.43 16.35 4.57
CA ALA A 79 -1.15 15.69 4.80
C ALA A 79 -1.14 14.83 6.08
N ALA A 80 -2.02 15.11 7.05
CA ALA A 80 -2.04 14.41 8.33
C ALA A 80 -2.33 12.90 8.20
N ILE A 81 -3.01 12.46 7.14
CA ILE A 81 -3.27 11.03 6.91
C ILE A 81 -1.97 10.22 6.78
N PHE A 82 -0.89 10.85 6.31
CA PHE A 82 0.40 10.16 6.17
C PHE A 82 1.08 9.89 7.51
N ASP A 83 0.69 10.57 8.60
CA ASP A 83 1.17 10.24 9.94
C ASP A 83 0.66 8.87 10.38
N ALA A 84 -0.59 8.55 10.08
CA ALA A 84 -1.13 7.21 10.34
C ALA A 84 -0.37 6.13 9.54
N HIS A 85 -0.03 6.40 8.26
CA HIS A 85 0.76 5.47 7.47
C HIS A 85 2.18 5.25 8.05
N LEU A 86 2.80 6.32 8.56
CA LEU A 86 4.11 6.21 9.23
C LEU A 86 4.01 5.42 10.52
N MET A 87 2.95 5.60 11.32
CA MET A 87 2.72 4.83 12.55
C MET A 87 2.58 3.33 12.25
N VAL A 88 1.82 2.95 11.22
CA VAL A 88 1.68 1.54 10.80
C VAL A 88 3.02 0.98 10.33
N LEU A 89 3.80 1.76 9.57
CA LEU A 89 5.10 1.33 9.06
C LEU A 89 6.13 1.13 10.19
N GLU A 90 5.99 1.86 11.30
CA GLU A 90 6.88 1.82 12.46
C GLU A 90 6.35 0.90 13.59
N ASP A 91 5.25 0.18 13.34
CA ASP A 91 4.64 -0.70 14.33
C ASP A 91 5.56 -1.89 14.64
N GLU A 92 6.11 -1.90 15.86
CA GLU A 92 7.04 -2.94 16.32
C GLU A 92 6.39 -4.33 16.37
N ALA A 93 5.07 -4.40 16.60
CA ALA A 93 4.36 -5.67 16.63
C ALA A 93 4.26 -6.25 15.22
N LEU A 94 3.87 -5.46 14.23
CA LEU A 94 3.79 -5.87 12.82
C LEU A 94 5.17 -6.30 12.29
N ILE A 95 6.21 -5.50 12.54
CA ILE A 95 7.58 -5.80 12.12
C ILE A 95 8.09 -7.09 12.81
N GLY A 96 7.95 -7.16 14.13
CA GLY A 96 8.40 -8.29 14.93
C GLY A 96 7.69 -9.59 14.58
N GLU A 97 6.37 -9.56 14.31
CA GLU A 97 5.63 -10.74 13.85
C GLU A 97 6.05 -11.17 12.45
N THR A 98 6.35 -10.23 11.57
CA THR A 98 6.86 -10.54 10.24
C THR A 98 8.19 -11.28 10.30
N ILE A 99 9.12 -10.81 11.15
CA ILE A 99 10.41 -11.47 11.34
C ILE A 99 10.24 -12.86 11.96
N ARG A 100 9.38 -13.00 12.98
CA ARG A 100 9.07 -14.32 13.58
C ARG A 100 8.48 -15.30 12.58
N GLU A 101 7.55 -14.84 11.74
CA GLU A 101 6.95 -15.66 10.67
C GLU A 101 8.03 -16.10 9.66
N PHE A 102 8.95 -15.21 9.31
CA PHE A 102 10.08 -15.49 8.44
C PHE A 102 11.03 -16.55 9.05
N GLU A 103 11.40 -16.38 10.31
CA GLU A 103 12.28 -17.33 11.02
C GLU A 103 11.65 -18.72 11.13
N ALA A 104 10.34 -18.78 11.38
CA ALA A 104 9.61 -20.03 11.52
C ALA A 104 9.42 -20.77 10.19
N THR A 105 9.17 -20.04 9.10
CA THR A 105 8.77 -20.65 7.81
C THR A 105 9.89 -20.72 6.80
N GLY A 106 10.90 -19.86 6.91
CA GLY A 106 11.95 -19.69 5.88
C GLY A 106 11.44 -19.16 4.55
N ARG A 107 10.19 -18.70 4.46
CA ARG A 107 9.65 -18.04 3.26
C ARG A 107 10.19 -16.63 3.16
N ASN A 108 10.32 -16.11 1.93
CA ASN A 108 10.78 -14.73 1.71
C ASN A 108 9.96 -13.72 2.52
N ILE A 109 10.60 -12.63 2.89
CA ILE A 109 10.04 -11.65 3.84
C ILE A 109 8.76 -10.99 3.34
N GLU A 110 8.60 -10.78 2.02
CA GLU A 110 7.39 -10.22 1.44
C GLU A 110 6.18 -11.12 1.66
N THR A 111 6.35 -12.43 1.47
CA THR A 111 5.29 -13.41 1.75
C THR A 111 4.90 -13.39 3.22
N CYS A 112 5.87 -13.31 4.12
CA CYS A 112 5.65 -13.25 5.56
C CYS A 112 4.92 -11.97 5.95
N PHE A 113 5.38 -10.82 5.45
CA PHE A 113 4.73 -9.53 5.68
C PHE A 113 3.29 -9.51 5.17
N GLN A 114 3.04 -10.03 3.96
CA GLN A 114 1.69 -10.13 3.41
C GLN A 114 0.76 -10.99 4.29
N ARG A 115 1.24 -12.13 4.79
CA ARG A 115 0.45 -12.99 5.68
C ARG A 115 0.14 -12.32 6.99
N VAL A 116 1.12 -11.67 7.60
CA VAL A 116 0.94 -10.97 8.87
C VAL A 116 -0.02 -9.81 8.70
N SER A 117 0.21 -8.94 7.72
CA SER A 117 -0.66 -7.78 7.46
C SER A 117 -2.10 -8.21 7.12
N SER A 118 -2.29 -9.30 6.37
CA SER A 118 -3.63 -9.84 6.09
C SER A 118 -4.35 -10.33 7.36
N ARG A 119 -3.62 -10.89 8.35
CA ARG A 119 -4.21 -11.24 9.65
C ARG A 119 -4.69 -10.00 10.40
N TYR A 120 -3.89 -8.93 10.39
CA TYR A 120 -4.29 -7.66 11.02
C TYR A 120 -5.51 -7.06 10.34
N VAL A 121 -5.50 -6.95 9.01
CA VAL A 121 -6.64 -6.43 8.24
C VAL A 121 -7.90 -7.22 8.55
N LYS A 122 -7.80 -8.57 8.57
CA LYS A 122 -8.94 -9.42 8.92
C LYS A 122 -9.42 -9.16 10.34
N ALA A 123 -8.53 -9.11 11.32
CA ALA A 123 -8.88 -8.85 12.71
C ALA A 123 -9.59 -7.49 12.87
N PHE A 124 -9.10 -6.43 12.20
CA PHE A 124 -9.76 -5.13 12.21
C PHE A 124 -11.13 -5.16 11.53
N SER A 125 -11.29 -5.89 10.43
CA SER A 125 -12.58 -5.99 9.73
C SER A 125 -13.65 -6.78 10.51
N GLU A 126 -13.24 -7.57 11.49
CA GLU A 126 -14.15 -8.32 12.39
C GLU A 126 -14.54 -7.51 13.65
N ILE A 127 -13.95 -6.34 13.86
CA ILE A 127 -14.35 -5.43 14.94
C ILE A 127 -15.65 -4.75 14.50
N ASP A 128 -16.75 -5.15 15.12
CA ASP A 128 -18.06 -4.54 14.93
C ASP A 128 -18.15 -3.27 15.82
N ASP A 129 -17.54 -2.19 15.34
CA ASP A 129 -17.54 -0.91 16.04
C ASP A 129 -18.42 0.09 15.27
N GLU A 130 -19.50 0.57 15.91
CA GLU A 130 -20.40 1.59 15.33
C GLU A 130 -19.70 2.91 14.96
N TYR A 131 -18.41 3.07 15.32
CA TYR A 131 -17.61 4.28 15.12
C TYR A 131 -16.47 4.14 14.08
N LEU A 132 -16.33 2.99 13.38
CA LEU A 132 -15.36 2.80 12.30
C LEU A 132 -16.04 2.80 10.90
#